data_e41dc1c18d8d16f45d42c8677a53de95
#
_entry.id   e41dc1c18d8d16f45d42c8677a53de95
#
_cell.length_a   1.000
_cell.length_b   1.000
_cell.length_c   1.000
_cell.angle_alpha   90.00
_cell.angle_beta   90.00
_cell.angle_gamma   90.00
#
_symmetry.space_group_name_H-M   'P 1'
#
loop_
_entity.id
_entity.type
_entity.pdbx_description
1 polymer ?
#
loop_
_entity_poly.entity_id
_entity_poly.type
_entity_poly.pdbx_seq_one_letter_code
_entity_poly.pdbx_strand_id
1 'polypeptide(L)'
;MLCDLDDLKDYERDFTDLEACAQTKILANRMTLREGPQAPDVQRLGHITSSMANAVCQGYPKAPGEDPVLYLFSSLPSGWNAHIRVNTEHGYLAEAVAEDGICSWIRLIGSTDKMVLRNPWGERQVKIAYEQTEEIQQGKYLTISGSCRICAV
;
A
#
# COMPACT_ATOMS: atom_id res chain seq x y z
N MET A 1 -2.76 16.49 -10.76
CA MET A 1 -3.89 15.62 -11.12
C MET A 1 -4.12 14.75 -9.90
N LEU A 2 -5.13 15.09 -9.09
CA LEU A 2 -5.52 14.29 -7.93
C LEU A 2 -6.18 13.04 -8.50
N CYS A 3 -5.52 11.89 -8.38
CA CYS A 3 -6.16 10.61 -8.66
C CYS A 3 -7.30 10.43 -7.67
N ASP A 4 -8.48 10.15 -8.16
CA ASP A 4 -9.60 9.74 -7.32
C ASP A 4 -9.25 8.35 -6.77
N LEU A 5 -8.86 8.33 -5.50
CA LEU A 5 -8.38 7.11 -4.83
C LEU A 5 -9.50 6.08 -4.58
N ASP A 6 -10.74 6.44 -4.87
CA ASP A 6 -11.85 5.48 -4.83
C ASP A 6 -11.88 4.56 -6.05
N ASP A 7 -11.17 4.90 -7.14
CA ASP A 7 -11.06 4.04 -8.32
C ASP A 7 -9.72 3.27 -8.37
N LEU A 8 -9.57 2.37 -7.39
CA LEU A 8 -8.38 1.52 -7.25
C LEU A 8 -8.14 0.57 -8.43
N LYS A 9 -9.14 0.37 -9.29
CA LYS A 9 -9.02 -0.47 -10.50
C LYS A 9 -8.04 0.12 -11.51
N ASP A 10 -7.92 1.44 -11.55
CA ASP A 10 -6.96 2.09 -12.44
C ASP A 10 -5.51 1.82 -11.99
N TYR A 11 -5.25 1.77 -10.69
CA TYR A 11 -3.93 1.41 -10.16
C TYR A 11 -3.56 -0.04 -10.45
N GLU A 12 -4.48 -0.98 -10.33
CA GLU A 12 -4.23 -2.39 -10.64
C GLU A 12 -3.90 -2.55 -12.13
N ARG A 13 -4.63 -1.88 -13.01
CA ARG A 13 -4.35 -1.85 -14.45
C ARG A 13 -2.98 -1.24 -14.73
N ASP A 14 -2.69 -0.08 -14.15
CA ASP A 14 -1.43 0.63 -14.37
C ASP A 14 -0.24 -0.19 -13.86
N PHE A 15 -0.40 -0.90 -12.75
CA PHE A 15 0.62 -1.81 -12.24
C PHE A 15 0.87 -2.98 -13.18
N THR A 16 -0.18 -3.61 -13.70
CA THR A 16 -0.08 -4.70 -14.68
C THR A 16 0.57 -4.24 -15.98
N ASP A 17 0.22 -3.06 -16.47
CA ASP A 17 0.82 -2.46 -17.66
C ASP A 17 2.31 -2.13 -17.43
N LEU A 18 2.68 -1.66 -16.24
CA LEU A 18 4.07 -1.41 -15.86
C LEU A 18 4.88 -2.70 -15.75
N GLU A 19 4.30 -3.77 -15.20
CA GLU A 19 4.95 -5.07 -15.14
C GLU A 19 5.23 -5.62 -16.54
N ALA A 20 4.24 -5.60 -17.42
CA ALA A 20 4.39 -6.01 -18.82
C ALA A 20 5.44 -5.14 -19.54
N CYS A 21 5.45 -3.83 -19.27
CA CYS A 21 6.46 -2.92 -19.81
C CYS A 21 7.86 -3.23 -19.27
N ALA A 22 8.00 -3.55 -17.98
CA ALA A 22 9.26 -3.91 -17.37
C ALA A 22 9.85 -5.19 -17.98
N GLN A 23 9.01 -6.21 -18.17
CA GLN A 23 9.44 -7.49 -18.77
C GLN A 23 9.92 -7.34 -20.19
N THR A 24 9.33 -6.42 -20.99
CA THR A 24 9.64 -6.27 -22.41
C THR A 24 10.70 -5.21 -22.71
N LYS A 25 10.88 -4.22 -21.82
CA LYS A 25 11.71 -3.04 -22.09
C LYS A 25 12.92 -2.89 -21.17
N ILE A 26 12.98 -3.64 -20.06
CA ILE A 26 14.14 -3.65 -19.18
C ILE A 26 14.99 -4.87 -19.49
N LEU A 27 16.23 -4.65 -19.90
CA LEU A 27 17.18 -5.70 -20.18
C LEU A 27 17.70 -6.33 -18.87
N ALA A 28 18.29 -7.52 -18.95
CA ALA A 28 18.82 -8.25 -17.81
C ALA A 28 19.88 -7.45 -16.99
N ASN A 29 20.58 -6.52 -17.62
CA ASN A 29 21.54 -5.61 -16.98
C ASN A 29 20.89 -4.34 -16.41
N ARG A 30 19.55 -4.28 -16.30
CA ARG A 30 18.76 -3.13 -15.86
C ARG A 30 18.81 -1.90 -16.77
N MET A 31 19.20 -2.09 -18.00
CA MET A 31 19.15 -1.06 -19.05
C MET A 31 17.81 -1.10 -19.75
N THR A 32 17.43 -0.02 -20.42
CA THR A 32 16.20 0.03 -21.20
C THR A 32 16.48 0.26 -22.68
N LEU A 33 15.54 -0.15 -23.52
CA LEU A 33 15.65 0.05 -24.96
C LEU A 33 15.46 1.50 -25.39
N ARG A 34 14.87 2.36 -24.55
CA ARG A 34 14.62 3.77 -24.90
C ARG A 34 15.90 4.59 -24.94
N GLU A 35 16.72 4.42 -23.90
CA GLU A 35 18.00 5.15 -23.74
C GLU A 35 19.16 4.41 -24.42
N GLY A 36 18.85 3.27 -25.02
CA GLY A 36 19.82 2.37 -25.63
C GLY A 36 20.44 1.39 -24.62
N PRO A 37 21.15 0.36 -25.11
CA PRO A 37 21.63 -0.74 -24.29
C PRO A 37 22.77 -0.36 -23.32
N GLN A 38 23.29 0.86 -23.42
CA GLN A 38 24.44 1.32 -22.63
C GLN A 38 24.09 2.37 -21.56
N ALA A 39 22.86 2.89 -21.59
CA ALA A 39 22.40 3.88 -20.61
C ALA A 39 21.27 3.32 -19.74
N PRO A 40 21.39 3.39 -18.41
CA PRO A 40 20.30 3.00 -17.53
C PRO A 40 19.16 4.00 -17.63
N ASP A 41 17.94 3.53 -17.82
CA ASP A 41 16.75 4.37 -17.72
C ASP A 41 16.34 4.54 -16.27
N VAL A 42 17.02 5.43 -15.57
CA VAL A 42 16.78 5.72 -14.16
C VAL A 42 15.36 6.20 -13.92
N GLN A 43 14.80 6.97 -14.84
CA GLN A 43 13.45 7.50 -14.73
C GLN A 43 12.41 6.37 -14.79
N ARG A 44 12.54 5.43 -15.71
CA ARG A 44 11.61 4.29 -15.80
C ARG A 44 11.73 3.33 -14.63
N LEU A 45 12.95 3.04 -14.21
CA LEU A 45 13.18 2.25 -13.00
C LEU A 45 12.57 2.93 -11.77
N GLY A 46 12.69 4.27 -11.69
CA GLY A 46 12.03 5.07 -10.65
C GLY A 46 10.52 4.95 -10.69
N HIS A 47 9.89 5.02 -11.86
CA HIS A 47 8.44 4.85 -12.02
C HIS A 47 7.98 3.45 -11.62
N ILE A 48 8.67 2.40 -12.06
CA ILE A 48 8.34 1.01 -11.70
C ILE A 48 8.44 0.83 -10.18
N THR A 49 9.55 1.26 -9.58
CA THR A 49 9.75 1.15 -8.14
C THR A 49 8.69 1.93 -7.36
N SER A 50 8.35 3.13 -7.81
CA SER A 50 7.31 3.96 -7.18
C SER A 50 5.93 3.30 -7.29
N SER A 51 5.60 2.73 -8.43
CA SER A 51 4.33 2.02 -8.64
C SER A 51 4.22 0.76 -7.78
N MET A 52 5.31 -0.01 -7.65
CA MET A 52 5.36 -1.16 -6.76
C MET A 52 5.18 -0.75 -5.29
N ALA A 53 5.86 0.32 -4.87
CA ALA A 53 5.71 0.85 -3.52
C ALA A 53 4.27 1.31 -3.26
N ASN A 54 3.67 2.02 -4.21
CA ASN A 54 2.29 2.48 -4.12
C ASN A 54 1.26 1.34 -4.12
N ALA A 55 1.50 0.24 -4.82
CA ALA A 55 0.61 -0.91 -4.80
C ALA A 55 0.50 -1.55 -3.41
N VAL A 56 1.55 -1.46 -2.60
CA VAL A 56 1.61 -2.10 -1.27
C VAL A 56 1.36 -1.13 -0.12
N CYS A 57 1.75 0.14 -0.25
CA CYS A 57 1.58 1.14 0.82
C CYS A 57 1.48 2.55 0.23
N GLN A 58 0.43 3.26 0.61
CA GLN A 58 0.20 4.65 0.21
C GLN A 58 -0.29 5.48 1.40
N GLY A 59 0.06 6.78 1.40
CA GLY A 59 -0.46 7.77 2.34
C GLY A 59 -1.01 8.97 1.58
N TYR A 60 -2.35 9.09 1.48
CA TYR A 60 -2.99 10.19 0.78
C TYR A 60 -4.17 10.75 1.57
N PRO A 61 -4.39 12.07 1.58
CA PRO A 61 -5.58 12.66 2.16
C PRO A 61 -6.82 12.30 1.32
N LYS A 62 -7.99 12.16 1.97
CA LYS A 62 -9.27 11.96 1.29
C LYS A 62 -9.69 13.19 0.48
N ALA A 63 -9.32 14.37 0.96
CA ALA A 63 -9.53 15.65 0.31
C ALA A 63 -8.33 16.57 0.56
N PRO A 64 -8.11 17.61 -0.27
CA PRO A 64 -7.05 18.58 -0.07
C PRO A 64 -7.16 19.23 1.33
N GLY A 65 -6.05 19.19 2.09
CA GLY A 65 -5.97 19.78 3.43
C GLY A 65 -6.43 18.87 4.58
N GLU A 66 -6.88 17.66 4.31
CA GLU A 66 -7.13 16.64 5.33
C GLU A 66 -5.86 15.83 5.65
N ASP A 67 -5.87 15.18 6.82
CA ASP A 67 -4.79 14.28 7.21
C ASP A 67 -4.70 13.07 6.26
N PRO A 68 -3.48 12.59 5.98
CA PRO A 68 -3.29 11.42 5.15
C PRO A 68 -3.99 10.18 5.71
N VAL A 69 -4.55 9.39 4.81
CA VAL A 69 -5.08 8.05 5.12
C VAL A 69 -4.05 7.03 4.69
N LEU A 70 -3.74 6.08 5.56
CA LEU A 70 -2.89 4.95 5.21
C LEU A 70 -3.67 3.91 4.41
N TYR A 71 -3.17 3.57 3.23
CA TYR A 71 -3.68 2.51 2.38
C TYR A 71 -2.65 1.40 2.32
N LEU A 72 -3.04 0.18 2.67
CA LEU A 72 -2.21 -1.01 2.60
C LEU A 72 -2.84 -2.01 1.63
N PHE A 73 -2.05 -2.49 0.67
CA PHE A 73 -2.43 -3.47 -0.35
C PHE A 73 -3.64 -3.08 -1.21
N SER A 74 -3.93 -1.78 -1.32
CA SER A 74 -5.11 -1.28 -2.04
C SER A 74 -5.12 -1.59 -3.52
N SER A 75 -3.94 -1.77 -4.11
CA SER A 75 -3.74 -2.02 -5.54
C SER A 75 -2.90 -3.27 -5.79
N LEU A 76 -2.79 -4.16 -4.79
CA LEU A 76 -2.07 -5.41 -4.97
C LEU A 76 -2.87 -6.33 -5.89
N PRO A 77 -2.28 -6.82 -7.00
CA PRO A 77 -2.97 -7.73 -7.89
C PRO A 77 -3.38 -9.04 -7.19
N SER A 78 -4.50 -9.60 -7.60
CA SER A 78 -4.93 -10.94 -7.16
C SER A 78 -3.86 -11.98 -7.53
N GLY A 79 -3.67 -12.98 -6.65
CA GLY A 79 -2.64 -14.01 -6.81
C GLY A 79 -1.24 -13.58 -6.35
N TRP A 80 -1.05 -12.35 -5.90
CA TRP A 80 0.23 -11.90 -5.37
C TRP A 80 0.31 -12.04 -3.85
N ASN A 81 1.48 -12.44 -3.38
CA ASN A 81 1.82 -12.47 -1.97
C ASN A 81 2.78 -11.32 -1.67
N ALA A 82 2.53 -10.62 -0.58
CA ALA A 82 3.38 -9.51 -0.15
C ALA A 82 3.57 -9.50 1.36
N HIS A 83 4.79 -9.21 1.79
CA HIS A 83 5.11 -8.87 3.16
C HIS A 83 5.87 -7.55 3.15
N ILE A 84 5.33 -6.56 3.86
CA ILE A 84 5.91 -5.23 3.93
C ILE A 84 6.27 -4.84 5.35
N ARG A 85 7.28 -4.00 5.46
CA ARG A 85 7.66 -3.31 6.70
C ARG A 85 8.13 -1.91 6.34
N VAL A 86 7.29 -0.91 6.58
CA VAL A 86 7.51 0.48 6.14
C VAL A 86 7.20 1.48 7.23
N ASN A 87 7.92 2.58 7.25
CA ASN A 87 7.58 3.72 8.09
C ASN A 87 6.50 4.56 7.42
N THR A 88 5.47 4.91 8.17
CA THR A 88 4.37 5.75 7.71
C THR A 88 4.63 7.22 8.05
N GLU A 89 3.93 8.13 7.38
CA GLU A 89 4.01 9.57 7.65
C GLU A 89 3.60 9.95 9.08
N HIS A 90 2.74 9.14 9.72
CA HIS A 90 2.29 9.35 11.09
C HIS A 90 3.24 8.76 12.16
N GLY A 91 4.46 8.37 11.77
CA GLY A 91 5.45 7.83 12.72
C GLY A 91 5.18 6.41 13.18
N TYR A 92 4.27 5.69 12.52
CA TYR A 92 4.11 4.25 12.74
C TYR A 92 5.05 3.45 11.85
N LEU A 93 5.63 2.39 12.39
CA LEU A 93 6.18 1.31 11.59
C LEU A 93 5.03 0.35 11.30
N ALA A 94 4.61 0.28 10.03
CA ALA A 94 3.59 -0.65 9.56
C ALA A 94 4.26 -1.94 9.06
N GLU A 95 3.82 -3.06 9.59
CA GLU A 95 4.15 -4.40 9.12
C GLU A 95 2.84 -5.07 8.70
N ALA A 96 2.79 -5.60 7.49
CA ALA A 96 1.57 -6.21 6.97
C ALA A 96 1.87 -7.34 5.99
N VAL A 97 0.98 -8.31 5.96
CA VAL A 97 1.05 -9.48 5.08
C VAL A 97 -0.21 -9.58 4.26
N ALA A 98 -0.04 -9.82 2.98
CA ALA A 98 -1.10 -10.20 2.06
C ALA A 98 -0.78 -11.55 1.41
N GLU A 99 -1.80 -12.36 1.25
CA GLU A 99 -1.75 -13.65 0.58
C GLU A 99 -2.84 -13.66 -0.50
N ASP A 100 -2.47 -14.05 -1.70
CA ASP A 100 -3.38 -14.09 -2.86
C ASP A 100 -4.08 -12.75 -3.15
N GLY A 101 -3.35 -11.64 -2.94
CA GLY A 101 -3.87 -10.28 -3.09
C GLY A 101 -4.77 -9.79 -1.94
N ILE A 102 -4.98 -10.61 -0.91
CA ILE A 102 -5.86 -10.30 0.22
C ILE A 102 -5.02 -10.06 1.48
N CYS A 103 -5.26 -8.95 2.17
CA CYS A 103 -4.60 -8.67 3.45
C CYS A 103 -4.93 -9.74 4.49
N SER A 104 -3.91 -10.36 5.09
CA SER A 104 -4.06 -11.36 6.14
C SER A 104 -4.06 -10.70 7.53
N TRP A 105 -3.12 -9.83 7.78
CA TRP A 105 -3.02 -9.09 9.03
C TRP A 105 -2.15 -7.83 8.87
N ILE A 106 -2.33 -6.90 9.81
CA ILE A 106 -1.55 -5.66 9.93
C ILE A 106 -1.07 -5.53 11.37
N ARG A 107 0.16 -5.08 11.54
CA ARG A 107 0.74 -4.67 12.81
C ARG A 107 1.27 -3.24 12.69
N LEU A 108 0.85 -2.38 13.59
CA LEU A 108 1.32 -1.00 13.69
C LEU A 108 2.11 -0.84 14.98
N ILE A 109 3.29 -0.27 14.91
CA ILE A 109 4.19 -0.11 16.06
C ILE A 109 4.64 1.35 16.10
N GLY A 110 4.54 1.96 17.25
CA GLY A 110 5.04 3.32 17.48
C GLY A 110 3.93 4.29 17.84
N SER A 111 3.90 5.42 17.23
CA SER A 111 3.14 6.65 17.50
C SER A 111 1.89 6.53 18.38
N THR A 112 1.63 7.56 19.18
CA THR A 112 0.39 7.73 19.93
C THR A 112 -0.64 8.61 19.19
N ASP A 113 -0.24 9.16 18.06
CA ASP A 113 -1.10 10.03 17.27
C ASP A 113 -2.19 9.21 16.58
N LYS A 114 -3.36 9.82 16.43
CA LYS A 114 -4.45 9.20 15.70
C LYS A 114 -4.11 9.11 14.23
N MET A 115 -4.36 7.94 13.65
CA MET A 115 -4.19 7.67 12.23
C MET A 115 -5.46 7.07 11.66
N VAL A 116 -5.77 7.40 10.43
CA VAL A 116 -6.85 6.77 9.67
C VAL A 116 -6.25 5.73 8.73
N LEU A 117 -6.74 4.50 8.85
CA LEU A 117 -6.39 3.39 7.98
C LEU A 117 -7.58 3.06 7.08
N ARG A 118 -7.36 2.97 5.77
CA ARG A 118 -8.34 2.36 4.88
C ARG A 118 -8.46 0.88 5.23
N ASN A 119 -9.69 0.43 5.51
CA ASN A 119 -9.94 -0.97 5.85
C ASN A 119 -9.62 -1.87 4.63
N PRO A 120 -8.56 -2.69 4.65
CA PRO A 120 -8.17 -3.49 3.50
C PRO A 120 -9.14 -4.66 3.24
N TRP A 121 -10.02 -4.97 4.17
CA TRP A 121 -11.08 -5.98 4.01
C TRP A 121 -12.42 -5.36 3.60
N GLY A 122 -12.42 -4.13 3.09
CA GLY A 122 -13.62 -3.40 2.68
C GLY A 122 -14.39 -2.84 3.87
N GLU A 123 -15.65 -3.24 4.04
CA GLU A 123 -16.50 -2.81 5.16
C GLU A 123 -16.72 -3.93 6.19
N ARG A 124 -15.89 -4.97 6.16
CA ARG A 124 -15.96 -6.05 7.13
C ARG A 124 -15.56 -5.58 8.52
N GLN A 125 -16.05 -6.27 9.52
CA GLN A 125 -15.60 -6.09 10.89
C GLN A 125 -14.15 -6.50 11.03
N VAL A 126 -13.40 -5.71 11.77
CA VAL A 126 -12.01 -5.96 12.11
C VAL A 126 -11.81 -5.89 13.61
N LYS A 127 -10.96 -6.75 14.10
CA LYS A 127 -10.49 -6.74 15.49
C LYS A 127 -9.18 -5.98 15.55
N ILE A 128 -9.12 -4.98 16.41
CA ILE A 128 -7.93 -4.19 16.70
C ILE A 128 -7.51 -4.52 18.12
N ALA A 129 -6.37 -5.18 18.25
CA ALA A 129 -5.79 -5.57 19.53
C ALA A 129 -4.63 -4.64 19.88
N TYR A 130 -4.81 -3.82 20.91
CA TYR A 130 -3.78 -3.03 21.59
C TYR A 130 -3.14 -3.87 22.71
N GLU A 131 -2.10 -3.35 23.35
CA GLU A 131 -1.42 -4.10 24.42
C GLU A 131 -2.35 -4.50 25.59
N GLN A 132 -3.31 -3.66 25.93
CA GLN A 132 -4.18 -3.85 27.12
C GLN A 132 -5.67 -3.95 26.78
N THR A 133 -6.06 -3.63 25.58
CA THR A 133 -7.47 -3.55 25.17
C THR A 133 -7.66 -4.10 23.78
N GLU A 134 -8.87 -4.52 23.50
CA GLU A 134 -9.30 -4.94 22.16
C GLU A 134 -10.57 -4.17 21.81
N GLU A 135 -10.69 -3.81 20.54
CA GLU A 135 -11.89 -3.18 19.99
C GLU A 135 -12.27 -3.79 18.66
N ILE A 136 -13.54 -3.68 18.31
CA ILE A 136 -14.07 -4.07 17.01
C ILE A 136 -14.52 -2.80 16.30
N GLN A 137 -13.99 -2.57 15.11
CA GLN A 137 -14.42 -1.50 14.23
C GLN A 137 -14.98 -2.09 12.94
N GLN A 138 -15.89 -1.35 12.30
CA GLN A 138 -16.48 -1.70 11.03
C GLN A 138 -16.60 -0.45 10.16
N GLY A 139 -16.42 -0.60 8.86
CA GLY A 139 -16.54 0.48 7.88
C GLY A 139 -15.34 0.61 6.97
N LYS A 140 -15.47 1.52 6.04
CA LYS A 140 -14.46 1.81 5.01
C LYS A 140 -13.14 2.34 5.58
N TYR A 141 -13.21 3.03 6.71
CA TYR A 141 -12.05 3.64 7.38
C TYR A 141 -12.04 3.28 8.86
N LEU A 142 -10.86 2.98 9.36
CA LEU A 142 -10.58 2.62 10.73
C LEU A 142 -9.77 3.72 11.41
N THR A 143 -10.06 4.01 12.65
CA THR A 143 -9.27 4.96 13.45
C THR A 143 -8.37 4.19 14.39
N ILE A 144 -7.07 4.45 14.30
CA ILE A 144 -6.04 3.78 15.08
C ILE A 144 -5.38 4.80 16.01
N SER A 145 -5.14 4.39 17.25
CA SER A 145 -4.47 5.22 18.25
C SER A 145 -3.48 4.40 19.07
N GLY A 146 -2.25 4.27 18.57
CA GLY A 146 -1.18 3.53 19.23
C GLY A 146 -0.85 2.19 18.60
N SER A 147 0.12 1.50 19.21
CA SER A 147 0.59 0.20 18.71
C SER A 147 -0.51 -0.85 18.79
N CYS A 148 -0.76 -1.55 17.68
CA CYS A 148 -1.82 -2.54 17.63
C CYS A 148 -1.57 -3.62 16.57
N ARG A 149 -2.38 -4.69 16.65
CA ARG A 149 -2.53 -5.70 15.62
C ARG A 149 -3.97 -5.73 15.11
N ILE A 150 -4.15 -5.80 13.80
CA ILE A 150 -5.45 -5.72 13.14
C ILE A 150 -5.64 -6.95 12.26
N CYS A 151 -6.80 -7.58 12.37
CA CYS A 151 -7.21 -8.71 11.52
C CYS A 151 -8.72 -8.65 11.27
N ALA A 152 -9.16 -9.26 10.16
CA ALA A 152 -10.59 -9.45 9.93
C ALA A 152 -11.18 -10.43 10.95
N VAL A 153 -12.46 -10.20 11.30
CA VAL A 153 -13.25 -11.09 12.16
C VAL A 153 -14.01 -12.09 11.31
#